data_c6ddb8131cf7ee40ab488bdcf72125ca
#
_entry.id   c6ddb8131cf7ee40ab488bdcf72125ca
#
_cell.length_a   1.000
_cell.length_b   1.000
_cell.length_c   1.000
_cell.angle_alpha   90.00
_cell.angle_beta   90.00
_cell.angle_gamma   90.00
#
_symmetry.space_group_name_H-M   'P 1'
#
loop_
_entity.id
_entity.type
_entity.pdbx_description
1 polymer ?
#
loop_
_entity_poly.entity_id
_entity_poly.type
_entity_poly.pdbx_seq_one_letter_code
_entity_poly.pdbx_strand_id
1 'polypeptide(L)'
;MENNYEVALMRLKSQEKSLKKKGPEVAKAYNQIFEDYEKKGYIQRVPPSKEENQWFLPHFPVIREDRVTTKVGIVLDAAVKHKGKSLNDTIRPGPKLQRELVDVLTRFCHAPVALSGDITEMFLQVELQEKHRPYHRFLLCNLDTSREPYVYEFQRLVFGNTASPFCSQHVLHAHAERHRADYPEAAETVDNAMYVDDALDSCETVEEAKNLRHQLSDLLSMASFKLRKWSPNETAVLEDVPVEDRQPSLEIQEKGPPKSRP
;
A
#
# COMPACT_ATOMS: atom_id res chain seq x y z
N MET A 1 18.95 -18.36 -4.02
CA MET A 1 19.70 -17.12 -3.65
C MET A 1 20.51 -17.42 -2.42
N GLU A 2 21.72 -16.92 -2.31
CA GLU A 2 22.49 -17.03 -1.07
C GLU A 2 21.87 -16.16 0.02
N ASN A 3 21.87 -16.67 1.24
CA ASN A 3 21.30 -16.01 2.41
C ASN A 3 22.02 -14.70 2.73
N ASN A 4 21.30 -13.60 2.87
CA ASN A 4 21.82 -12.26 3.15
C ASN A 4 21.64 -11.81 4.62
N TYR A 5 21.48 -12.72 5.55
CA TYR A 5 21.19 -12.44 6.96
C TYR A 5 22.15 -11.41 7.58
N GLU A 6 23.47 -11.55 7.37
CA GLU A 6 24.46 -10.64 7.93
C GLU A 6 24.30 -9.20 7.42
N VAL A 7 23.96 -9.05 6.14
CA VAL A 7 23.68 -7.73 5.55
C VAL A 7 22.44 -7.12 6.17
N ALA A 8 21.37 -7.91 6.31
CA ALA A 8 20.13 -7.46 6.94
C ALA A 8 20.34 -7.08 8.42
N LEU A 9 21.14 -7.86 9.15
CA LEU A 9 21.48 -7.59 10.56
C LEU A 9 22.28 -6.28 10.72
N MET A 10 23.27 -6.04 9.85
CA MET A 10 24.00 -4.77 9.86
C MET A 10 23.07 -3.58 9.58
N ARG A 11 22.17 -3.72 8.63
CA ARG A 11 21.17 -2.68 8.30
C ARG A 11 20.23 -2.44 9.46
N LEU A 12 19.71 -3.50 10.11
CA LEU A 12 18.87 -3.38 11.29
C LEU A 12 19.57 -2.61 12.42
N LYS A 13 20.82 -2.99 12.76
CA LYS A 13 21.62 -2.29 13.81
C LYS A 13 21.81 -0.80 13.48
N SER A 14 22.05 -0.46 12.23
CA SER A 14 22.14 0.94 11.77
C SER A 14 20.82 1.66 11.88
N GLN A 15 19.73 1.00 11.49
CA GLN A 15 18.37 1.50 11.56
C GLN A 15 17.94 1.82 12.99
N GLU A 16 18.22 0.92 13.95
CA GLU A 16 17.89 1.13 15.35
C GLU A 16 18.65 2.30 15.98
N LYS A 17 19.92 2.48 15.61
CA LYS A 17 20.69 3.68 16.01
C LYS A 17 20.05 4.96 15.46
N SER A 18 19.53 4.91 14.22
CA SER A 18 18.82 6.03 13.60
C SER A 18 17.49 6.32 14.30
N LEU A 19 16.71 5.28 14.64
CA LEU A 19 15.45 5.43 15.38
C LEU A 19 15.65 6.06 16.75
N LYS A 20 16.69 5.65 17.49
CA LYS A 20 17.04 6.27 18.79
C LYS A 20 17.32 7.77 18.66
N LYS A 21 17.93 8.22 17.55
CA LYS A 21 18.18 9.65 17.27
C LYS A 21 16.91 10.41 16.91
N LYS A 22 15.95 9.76 16.25
CA LYS A 22 14.66 10.36 15.84
C LYS A 22 13.68 10.52 17.00
N GLY A 23 13.96 9.92 18.13
CA GLY A 23 13.15 10.01 19.34
C GLY A 23 12.21 8.82 19.59
N PRO A 24 11.77 8.66 20.85
CA PRO A 24 10.98 7.50 21.27
C PRO A 24 9.61 7.40 20.61
N GLU A 25 8.97 8.55 20.30
CA GLU A 25 7.66 8.59 19.65
C GLU A 25 7.71 7.97 18.23
N VAL A 26 8.73 8.33 17.45
CA VAL A 26 8.91 7.77 16.11
C VAL A 26 9.22 6.28 16.18
N ALA A 27 10.07 5.86 17.12
CA ALA A 27 10.41 4.46 17.32
C ALA A 27 9.19 3.63 17.72
N LYS A 28 8.35 4.14 18.63
CA LYS A 28 7.10 3.50 19.06
C LYS A 28 6.10 3.41 17.92
N ALA A 29 5.87 4.51 17.19
CA ALA A 29 4.96 4.51 16.05
C ALA A 29 5.41 3.54 14.95
N TYR A 30 6.73 3.45 14.71
CA TYR A 30 7.30 2.50 13.76
C TYR A 30 7.11 1.04 14.19
N ASN A 31 7.34 0.72 15.46
CA ASN A 31 7.14 -0.63 16.00
C ASN A 31 5.66 -1.02 15.96
N GLN A 32 4.76 -0.08 16.26
CA GLN A 32 3.31 -0.29 16.24
C GLN A 32 2.81 -0.80 14.88
N ILE A 33 3.41 -0.34 13.77
CA ILE A 33 3.01 -0.80 12.43
C ILE A 33 3.25 -2.31 12.28
N PHE A 34 4.38 -2.84 12.78
CA PHE A 34 4.66 -4.28 12.72
C PHE A 34 3.73 -5.07 13.65
N GLU A 35 3.40 -4.54 14.83
CA GLU A 35 2.42 -5.16 15.71
C GLU A 35 1.03 -5.23 15.06
N ASP A 36 0.64 -4.18 14.34
CA ASP A 36 -0.63 -4.15 13.61
C ASP A 36 -0.61 -5.11 12.41
N TYR A 37 0.53 -5.22 11.72
CA TYR A 37 0.69 -6.20 10.63
C TYR A 37 0.63 -7.65 11.15
N GLU A 38 1.20 -7.93 12.32
CA GLU A 38 1.12 -9.24 12.96
C GLU A 38 -0.34 -9.56 13.36
N LYS A 39 -1.05 -8.62 13.98
CA LYS A 39 -2.48 -8.76 14.34
C LYS A 39 -3.37 -8.98 13.11
N LYS A 40 -3.08 -8.33 11.99
CA LYS A 40 -3.79 -8.49 10.72
C LYS A 40 -3.40 -9.77 9.95
N GLY A 41 -2.39 -10.52 10.41
CA GLY A 41 -1.88 -11.71 9.72
C GLY A 41 -1.12 -11.41 8.43
N TYR A 42 -0.59 -10.19 8.28
CA TYR A 42 0.25 -9.84 7.13
C TYR A 42 1.67 -10.34 7.29
N ILE A 43 2.13 -10.47 8.52
CA ILE A 43 3.43 -11.02 8.90
C ILE A 43 3.25 -12.10 9.97
N GLN A 44 4.19 -13.02 10.00
CA GLN A 44 4.24 -14.08 10.99
C GLN A 44 5.66 -14.21 11.54
N ARG A 45 5.78 -14.39 12.86
CA ARG A 45 7.06 -14.75 13.46
C ARG A 45 7.40 -16.21 13.13
N VAL A 46 8.61 -16.44 12.63
CA VAL A 46 9.10 -17.77 12.27
C VAL A 46 10.39 -18.11 13.04
N PRO A 47 10.68 -19.39 13.31
CA PRO A 47 11.93 -19.78 13.92
C PRO A 47 13.12 -19.39 13.02
N PRO A 48 14.26 -18.99 13.60
CA PRO A 48 15.48 -18.80 12.85
C PRO A 48 15.87 -20.09 12.11
N SER A 49 16.20 -19.96 10.83
CA SER A 49 16.64 -21.07 9.99
C SER A 49 18.02 -20.75 9.41
N LYS A 50 18.87 -21.78 9.29
CA LYS A 50 20.17 -21.70 8.61
C LYS A 50 20.10 -22.09 7.14
N GLU A 51 18.90 -22.31 6.60
CA GLU A 51 18.71 -22.67 5.20
C GLU A 51 19.25 -21.58 4.27
N GLU A 52 19.83 -21.97 3.15
CA GLU A 52 20.37 -21.04 2.17
C GLU A 52 19.26 -20.35 1.34
N ASN A 53 18.14 -21.05 1.12
CA ASN A 53 17.03 -20.58 0.28
C ASN A 53 16.09 -19.61 1.01
N GLN A 54 16.64 -18.50 1.50
CA GLN A 54 15.87 -17.44 2.14
C GLN A 54 16.52 -16.08 1.87
N TRP A 55 15.72 -15.01 2.01
CA TRP A 55 16.18 -13.65 1.83
C TRP A 55 15.56 -12.72 2.87
N PHE A 56 16.38 -11.82 3.42
CA PHE A 56 15.96 -10.86 4.43
C PHE A 56 15.92 -9.46 3.84
N LEU A 57 14.74 -8.83 3.90
CA LEU A 57 14.49 -7.47 3.44
C LEU A 57 14.87 -6.48 4.55
N PRO A 58 15.88 -5.64 4.38
CA PRO A 58 16.07 -4.51 5.27
C PRO A 58 14.87 -3.58 5.21
N HIS A 59 14.57 -2.92 6.31
CA HIS A 59 13.44 -2.00 6.39
C HIS A 59 13.84 -0.72 7.12
N PHE A 60 13.12 0.39 6.83
CA PHE A 60 13.36 1.67 7.48
C PHE A 60 12.10 2.54 7.49
N PRO A 61 11.96 3.47 8.47
CA PRO A 61 10.84 4.39 8.53
C PRO A 61 10.98 5.50 7.50
N VAL A 62 9.88 5.81 6.85
CA VAL A 62 9.67 7.08 6.15
C VAL A 62 8.75 7.94 6.98
N ILE A 63 9.22 9.14 7.33
CA ILE A 63 8.44 10.12 8.09
C ILE A 63 7.89 11.14 7.09
N ARG A 64 6.57 11.36 7.14
CA ARG A 64 5.87 12.33 6.30
C ARG A 64 5.18 13.35 7.21
N GLU A 65 5.77 14.51 7.32
CA GLU A 65 5.24 15.63 8.15
C GLU A 65 4.04 16.31 7.49
N ASP A 66 3.93 16.19 6.18
CA ASP A 66 2.86 16.75 5.34
C ASP A 66 1.53 15.96 5.38
N ARG A 67 1.51 14.78 5.99
CA ARG A 67 0.34 13.91 6.05
C ARG A 67 -0.41 14.04 7.37
N VAL A 68 -1.75 14.16 7.27
CA VAL A 68 -2.65 14.25 8.44
C VAL A 68 -2.80 12.87 9.12
N THR A 69 -2.84 11.79 8.34
CA THR A 69 -3.23 10.46 8.82
C THR A 69 -2.08 9.51 9.10
N THR A 70 -1.06 9.43 8.24
CA THR A 70 0.05 8.48 8.39
C THR A 70 1.38 9.19 8.38
N LYS A 71 1.88 9.53 9.56
CA LYS A 71 3.15 10.25 9.73
C LYS A 71 4.38 9.35 9.57
N VAL A 72 4.28 8.06 9.91
CA VAL A 72 5.36 7.07 9.82
C VAL A 72 4.91 5.93 8.93
N GLY A 73 5.70 5.61 7.92
CA GLY A 73 5.50 4.44 7.05
C GLY A 73 6.71 3.52 7.06
N ILE A 74 6.55 2.28 6.57
CA ILE A 74 7.62 1.32 6.41
C ILE A 74 7.99 1.23 4.94
N VAL A 75 9.30 1.23 4.64
CA VAL A 75 9.84 0.85 3.34
C VAL A 75 10.68 -0.40 3.52
N LEU A 76 10.46 -1.37 2.64
CA LEU A 76 11.24 -2.61 2.54
C LEU A 76 12.19 -2.50 1.35
N ASP A 77 13.50 -2.78 1.57
CA ASP A 77 14.52 -2.65 0.54
C ASP A 77 14.76 -3.99 -0.17
N ALA A 78 13.92 -4.30 -1.17
CA ALA A 78 14.11 -5.48 -2.01
C ALA A 78 15.21 -5.31 -3.09
N ALA A 79 15.77 -4.10 -3.22
CA ALA A 79 16.87 -3.78 -4.11
C ALA A 79 18.26 -3.89 -3.44
N VAL A 80 18.32 -4.13 -2.13
CA VAL A 80 19.59 -4.33 -1.42
C VAL A 80 20.37 -5.48 -2.04
N LYS A 81 21.65 -5.24 -2.34
CA LYS A 81 22.51 -6.25 -2.95
C LYS A 81 23.32 -7.02 -1.92
N HIS A 82 23.37 -8.33 -2.10
CA HIS A 82 24.32 -9.23 -1.45
C HIS A 82 25.02 -10.04 -2.54
N LYS A 83 26.37 -10.03 -2.55
CA LYS A 83 27.19 -10.67 -3.60
C LYS A 83 26.75 -10.30 -5.04
N GLY A 84 26.44 -9.02 -5.23
CA GLY A 84 26.07 -8.45 -6.53
C GLY A 84 24.61 -8.69 -6.98
N LYS A 85 23.79 -9.42 -6.22
CA LYS A 85 22.38 -9.70 -6.56
C LYS A 85 21.43 -9.19 -5.48
N SER A 86 20.26 -8.71 -5.88
CA SER A 86 19.15 -8.34 -5.02
C SER A 86 17.95 -9.28 -5.24
N LEU A 87 16.94 -9.21 -4.38
CA LEU A 87 15.68 -9.93 -4.60
C LEU A 87 15.04 -9.48 -5.91
N ASN A 88 14.98 -8.17 -6.15
CA ASN A 88 14.39 -7.61 -7.37
C ASN A 88 15.10 -8.05 -8.65
N ASP A 89 16.42 -8.32 -8.62
CA ASP A 89 17.15 -8.86 -9.78
C ASP A 89 16.72 -10.29 -10.14
N THR A 90 16.05 -11.01 -9.25
CA THR A 90 15.60 -12.40 -9.45
C THR A 90 14.12 -12.54 -9.72
N ILE A 91 13.37 -11.45 -9.60
CA ILE A 91 11.91 -11.41 -9.79
C ILE A 91 11.61 -10.78 -11.15
N ARG A 92 10.73 -11.43 -11.91
CA ARG A 92 10.18 -10.85 -13.13
C ARG A 92 9.04 -9.90 -12.76
N PRO A 93 9.10 -8.61 -13.15
CA PRO A 93 8.08 -7.62 -12.76
C PRO A 93 6.69 -7.89 -13.33
N GLY A 94 6.59 -8.72 -14.39
CA GLY A 94 5.36 -8.88 -15.15
C GLY A 94 5.14 -7.75 -16.17
N PRO A 95 4.14 -7.88 -17.06
CA PRO A 95 3.75 -6.80 -17.96
C PRO A 95 3.09 -5.64 -17.20
N LYS A 96 3.15 -4.44 -17.78
CA LYS A 96 2.42 -3.29 -17.26
C LYS A 96 0.93 -3.47 -17.53
N LEU A 97 0.12 -3.64 -16.50
CA LEU A 97 -1.35 -3.69 -16.59
C LEU A 97 -1.99 -2.32 -16.37
N GLN A 98 -1.28 -1.43 -15.70
CA GLN A 98 -1.76 -0.09 -15.37
C GLN A 98 -2.04 0.73 -16.62
N ARG A 99 -3.20 1.39 -16.65
CA ARG A 99 -3.55 2.39 -17.66
C ARG A 99 -2.64 3.60 -17.59
N GLU A 100 -2.51 4.31 -18.71
CA GLU A 100 -1.80 5.59 -18.71
C GLU A 100 -2.57 6.61 -17.87
N LEU A 101 -1.85 7.40 -17.07
CA LEU A 101 -2.48 8.40 -16.19
C LEU A 101 -3.36 9.39 -16.94
N VAL A 102 -2.95 9.77 -18.16
CA VAL A 102 -3.72 10.70 -19.00
C VAL A 102 -5.08 10.12 -19.36
N ASP A 103 -5.15 8.82 -19.69
CA ASP A 103 -6.41 8.16 -20.03
C ASP A 103 -7.36 8.12 -18.82
N VAL A 104 -6.82 7.77 -17.64
CA VAL A 104 -7.59 7.77 -16.38
C VAL A 104 -8.10 9.16 -16.02
N LEU A 105 -7.25 10.20 -16.12
CA LEU A 105 -7.65 11.58 -15.83
C LEU A 105 -8.66 12.13 -16.85
N THR A 106 -8.53 11.76 -18.12
CA THR A 106 -9.50 12.15 -19.16
C THR A 106 -10.87 11.58 -18.83
N ARG A 107 -10.95 10.31 -18.43
CA ARG A 107 -12.18 9.67 -17.98
C ARG A 107 -12.74 10.33 -16.71
N PHE A 108 -11.90 10.60 -15.73
CA PHE A 108 -12.27 11.27 -14.48
C PHE A 108 -12.88 12.66 -14.69
N CYS A 109 -12.46 13.38 -15.74
CA CYS A 109 -12.98 14.69 -16.11
C CYS A 109 -14.12 14.66 -17.16
N HIS A 110 -14.59 13.47 -17.56
CA HIS A 110 -15.52 13.32 -18.67
C HIS A 110 -16.94 13.78 -18.32
N ALA A 111 -17.42 13.44 -17.13
CA ALA A 111 -18.76 13.72 -16.66
C ALA A 111 -18.76 14.69 -15.45
N PRO A 112 -19.91 15.34 -15.13
CA PRO A 112 -19.95 16.40 -14.12
C PRO A 112 -19.77 15.95 -12.68
N VAL A 113 -20.10 14.70 -12.36
CA VAL A 113 -19.99 14.16 -10.99
C VAL A 113 -18.77 13.25 -10.89
N ALA A 114 -17.66 13.80 -10.42
CA ALA A 114 -16.41 13.07 -10.23
C ALA A 114 -16.39 12.31 -8.88
N LEU A 115 -15.78 11.14 -8.87
CA LEU A 115 -15.68 10.26 -7.70
C LEU A 115 -14.29 9.66 -7.62
N SER A 116 -13.63 9.78 -6.46
CA SER A 116 -12.38 9.07 -6.19
C SER A 116 -12.42 8.29 -4.89
N GLY A 117 -11.64 7.18 -4.83
CA GLY A 117 -11.46 6.35 -3.65
C GLY A 117 -10.12 5.61 -3.72
N ASP A 118 -9.54 5.27 -2.57
CA ASP A 118 -8.21 4.65 -2.40
C ASP A 118 -8.36 3.23 -1.82
N ILE A 119 -7.71 2.23 -2.42
CA ILE A 119 -7.67 0.86 -1.89
C ILE A 119 -6.65 0.82 -0.75
N THR A 120 -7.15 0.68 0.46
CA THR A 120 -6.31 0.64 1.65
C THR A 120 -5.39 -0.58 1.66
N GLU A 121 -4.08 -0.33 1.80
CA GLU A 121 -3.06 -1.39 1.93
C GLU A 121 -3.12 -2.42 0.79
N MET A 122 -3.38 -2.00 -0.45
CA MET A 122 -3.68 -2.86 -1.61
C MET A 122 -2.74 -4.07 -1.74
N PHE A 123 -1.42 -3.88 -1.67
CA PHE A 123 -0.47 -4.99 -1.79
C PHE A 123 -0.60 -6.01 -0.66
N LEU A 124 -0.87 -5.54 0.56
CA LEU A 124 -1.01 -6.38 1.74
C LEU A 124 -2.32 -7.19 1.76
N GLN A 125 -3.23 -6.99 0.81
CA GLN A 125 -4.42 -7.83 0.65
C GLN A 125 -4.13 -9.09 -0.19
N VAL A 126 -3.05 -9.12 -0.97
CA VAL A 126 -2.72 -10.24 -1.86
C VAL A 126 -1.74 -11.21 -1.18
N GLU A 127 -2.13 -12.49 -1.09
CA GLU A 127 -1.31 -13.53 -0.45
C GLU A 127 -0.10 -13.94 -1.28
N LEU A 128 1.02 -14.14 -0.60
CA LEU A 128 2.17 -14.82 -1.16
C LEU A 128 1.99 -16.35 -1.03
N GLN A 129 2.25 -17.06 -2.11
CA GLN A 129 2.34 -18.53 -2.04
C GLN A 129 3.44 -18.92 -1.04
N GLU A 130 3.20 -19.95 -0.24
CA GLU A 130 4.09 -20.41 0.84
C GLU A 130 5.55 -20.57 0.39
N LYS A 131 5.78 -21.15 -0.81
CA LYS A 131 7.13 -21.33 -1.37
C LYS A 131 7.91 -20.04 -1.63
N HIS A 132 7.23 -18.88 -1.67
CA HIS A 132 7.86 -17.57 -1.90
C HIS A 132 8.06 -16.76 -0.61
N ARG A 133 7.37 -17.11 0.47
CA ARG A 133 7.46 -16.40 1.76
C ARG A 133 8.88 -16.36 2.35
N PRO A 134 9.72 -17.42 2.27
CA PRO A 134 11.09 -17.38 2.79
C PRO A 134 11.97 -16.29 2.17
N TYR A 135 11.62 -15.78 1.00
CA TYR A 135 12.34 -14.67 0.35
C TYR A 135 11.84 -13.28 0.77
N HIS A 136 10.82 -13.22 1.65
CA HIS A 136 10.21 -12.00 2.17
C HIS A 136 10.31 -11.95 3.71
N ARG A 137 11.42 -12.47 4.25
CA ARG A 137 11.74 -12.39 5.68
C ARG A 137 12.35 -11.05 6.02
N PHE A 138 12.31 -10.69 7.29
CA PHE A 138 12.98 -9.52 7.83
C PHE A 138 13.32 -9.73 9.31
N LEU A 139 14.20 -8.88 9.84
CA LEU A 139 14.65 -8.93 11.22
C LEU A 139 14.06 -7.78 12.02
N LEU A 140 13.58 -8.02 13.24
CA LEU A 140 12.98 -6.99 14.10
C LEU A 140 13.33 -7.25 15.57
N CYS A 141 13.76 -6.21 16.30
CA CYS A 141 14.07 -6.30 17.72
C CYS A 141 12.92 -5.89 18.65
N ASN A 142 11.80 -5.40 18.12
CA ASN A 142 10.67 -4.89 18.92
C ASN A 142 11.10 -3.90 20.01
N LEU A 143 11.95 -2.93 19.65
CA LEU A 143 12.55 -1.91 20.51
C LEU A 143 13.56 -2.43 21.56
N ASP A 144 13.76 -3.73 21.67
CA ASP A 144 14.75 -4.33 22.57
C ASP A 144 16.01 -4.75 21.80
N THR A 145 17.00 -3.87 21.79
CA THR A 145 18.29 -4.09 21.11
C THR A 145 19.31 -4.89 21.92
N SER A 146 18.94 -5.35 23.12
CA SER A 146 19.83 -6.14 24.00
C SER A 146 19.86 -7.63 23.65
N ARG A 147 18.92 -8.08 22.80
CA ARG A 147 18.76 -9.48 22.39
C ARG A 147 18.94 -9.66 20.90
N GLU A 148 19.06 -10.89 20.46
CA GLU A 148 19.01 -11.26 19.05
C GLU A 148 17.64 -10.89 18.44
N PRO A 149 17.62 -10.39 17.20
CA PRO A 149 16.36 -10.03 16.54
C PRO A 149 15.49 -11.25 16.27
N TYR A 150 14.20 -11.05 16.32
CA TYR A 150 13.24 -12.03 15.81
C TYR A 150 13.26 -12.04 14.28
N VAL A 151 12.97 -13.22 13.74
CA VAL A 151 12.73 -13.40 12.31
C VAL A 151 11.23 -13.36 12.07
N TYR A 152 10.81 -12.44 11.20
CA TYR A 152 9.44 -12.37 10.68
C TYR A 152 9.43 -12.68 9.19
N GLU A 153 8.29 -13.14 8.71
CA GLU A 153 8.06 -13.50 7.33
C GLU A 153 6.75 -12.87 6.85
N PHE A 154 6.79 -12.17 5.71
CA PHE A 154 5.57 -11.65 5.08
C PHE A 154 4.74 -12.78 4.46
N GLN A 155 3.45 -12.76 4.76
CA GLN A 155 2.44 -13.64 4.18
C GLN A 155 1.78 -13.01 2.94
N ARG A 156 2.04 -11.73 2.71
CA ARG A 156 1.39 -10.86 1.73
C ARG A 156 2.42 -10.20 0.82
N LEU A 157 1.96 -9.67 -0.33
CA LEU A 157 2.81 -8.84 -1.18
C LEU A 157 3.30 -7.61 -0.41
N VAL A 158 4.50 -7.15 -0.75
CA VAL A 158 5.13 -6.02 -0.06
C VAL A 158 5.47 -4.89 -1.01
N PHE A 159 5.50 -3.67 -0.48
CA PHE A 159 6.08 -2.53 -1.18
C PHE A 159 7.59 -2.73 -1.38
N GLY A 160 8.10 -2.28 -2.53
CA GLY A 160 9.51 -2.42 -2.87
C GLY A 160 9.87 -3.66 -3.71
N ASN A 161 8.97 -4.66 -3.77
CA ASN A 161 9.12 -5.80 -4.68
C ASN A 161 8.60 -5.42 -6.09
N THR A 162 9.41 -5.65 -7.12
CA THR A 162 9.10 -5.27 -8.51
C THR A 162 7.88 -5.95 -9.09
N ALA A 163 7.48 -7.13 -8.60
CA ALA A 163 6.30 -7.85 -9.06
C ALA A 163 5.01 -7.42 -8.35
N SER A 164 5.07 -6.73 -7.20
CA SER A 164 3.87 -6.41 -6.43
C SER A 164 2.84 -5.60 -7.21
N PRO A 165 3.20 -4.57 -8.00
CA PRO A 165 2.23 -3.84 -8.81
C PRO A 165 1.49 -4.70 -9.81
N PHE A 166 2.21 -5.54 -10.56
CA PHE A 166 1.59 -6.47 -11.51
C PHE A 166 0.68 -7.48 -10.82
N CYS A 167 1.16 -8.12 -9.74
CA CYS A 167 0.39 -9.16 -9.05
C CYS A 167 -0.91 -8.61 -8.46
N SER A 168 -0.86 -7.44 -7.81
CA SER A 168 -2.05 -6.83 -7.22
C SER A 168 -3.08 -6.41 -8.27
N GLN A 169 -2.62 -5.77 -9.34
CA GLN A 169 -3.51 -5.38 -10.45
C GLN A 169 -4.10 -6.60 -11.17
N HIS A 170 -3.30 -7.65 -11.37
CA HIS A 170 -3.80 -8.89 -11.98
C HIS A 170 -4.91 -9.53 -11.14
N VAL A 171 -4.75 -9.60 -9.81
CA VAL A 171 -5.78 -10.11 -8.91
C VAL A 171 -7.04 -9.25 -8.99
N LEU A 172 -6.88 -7.91 -8.99
CA LEU A 172 -7.98 -6.96 -9.09
C LEU A 172 -8.78 -7.13 -10.38
N HIS A 173 -8.10 -7.15 -11.55
CA HIS A 173 -8.74 -7.35 -12.85
C HIS A 173 -9.39 -8.74 -12.98
N ALA A 174 -8.71 -9.80 -12.52
CA ALA A 174 -9.27 -11.15 -12.57
C ALA A 174 -10.50 -11.31 -11.68
N HIS A 175 -10.54 -10.61 -10.54
CA HIS A 175 -11.71 -10.57 -9.66
C HIS A 175 -12.86 -9.80 -10.31
N ALA A 176 -12.61 -8.61 -10.85
CA ALA A 176 -13.61 -7.81 -11.54
C ALA A 176 -14.22 -8.56 -12.73
N GLU A 177 -13.40 -9.20 -13.55
CA GLU A 177 -13.89 -9.99 -14.69
C GLU A 177 -14.78 -11.15 -14.27
N ARG A 178 -14.45 -11.84 -13.18
CA ARG A 178 -15.27 -12.96 -12.64
C ARG A 178 -16.66 -12.51 -12.20
N HIS A 179 -16.79 -11.27 -11.73
CA HIS A 179 -18.03 -10.72 -11.19
C HIS A 179 -18.66 -9.64 -12.09
N ARG A 180 -18.21 -9.51 -13.35
CA ARG A 180 -18.67 -8.50 -14.29
C ARG A 180 -20.17 -8.53 -14.53
N ALA A 181 -20.78 -9.72 -14.53
CA ALA A 181 -22.22 -9.86 -14.73
C ALA A 181 -23.05 -9.25 -13.58
N ASP A 182 -22.53 -9.31 -12.34
CA ASP A 182 -23.21 -8.79 -11.16
C ASP A 182 -22.88 -7.32 -10.89
N TYR A 183 -21.68 -6.85 -11.26
CA TYR A 183 -21.14 -5.51 -11.01
C TYR A 183 -20.54 -4.89 -12.29
N PRO A 184 -21.34 -4.65 -13.35
CA PRO A 184 -20.81 -4.26 -14.66
C PRO A 184 -20.11 -2.90 -14.64
N GLU A 185 -20.65 -1.90 -13.94
CA GLU A 185 -20.08 -0.54 -13.87
C GLU A 185 -18.77 -0.54 -13.04
N ALA A 186 -18.77 -1.23 -11.91
CA ALA A 186 -17.55 -1.35 -11.10
C ALA A 186 -16.44 -2.11 -11.84
N ALA A 187 -16.76 -3.17 -12.58
CA ALA A 187 -15.79 -3.90 -13.40
C ALA A 187 -15.21 -3.03 -14.52
N GLU A 188 -16.04 -2.20 -15.14
CA GLU A 188 -15.60 -1.21 -16.15
C GLU A 188 -14.65 -0.17 -15.54
N THR A 189 -14.95 0.32 -14.32
CA THR A 189 -14.08 1.26 -13.60
C THR A 189 -12.74 0.60 -13.24
N VAL A 190 -12.76 -0.67 -12.78
CA VAL A 190 -11.52 -1.42 -12.50
C VAL A 190 -10.64 -1.53 -13.74
N ASP A 191 -11.22 -1.76 -14.91
CA ASP A 191 -10.47 -1.92 -16.15
C ASP A 191 -9.90 -0.60 -16.68
N ASN A 192 -10.63 0.51 -16.53
CA ASN A 192 -10.36 1.73 -17.28
C ASN A 192 -10.13 2.98 -16.44
N ALA A 193 -10.45 2.98 -15.15
CA ALA A 193 -10.45 4.14 -14.27
C ALA A 193 -9.67 3.94 -12.97
N MET A 194 -8.83 2.89 -12.91
CA MET A 194 -7.91 2.67 -11.78
C MET A 194 -6.51 3.17 -12.10
N TYR A 195 -5.91 3.90 -11.16
CA TYR A 195 -4.51 4.25 -11.18
C TYR A 195 -3.81 3.72 -9.93
N VAL A 196 -3.15 2.57 -10.07
CA VAL A 196 -2.55 1.78 -8.97
C VAL A 196 -3.61 1.36 -7.95
N ASP A 197 -3.74 2.08 -6.86
CA ASP A 197 -4.66 1.89 -5.73
C ASP A 197 -5.82 2.90 -5.70
N ASP A 198 -5.79 3.92 -6.57
CA ASP A 198 -6.83 4.94 -6.68
C ASP A 198 -7.87 4.60 -7.76
N ALA A 199 -9.14 4.59 -7.41
CA ALA A 199 -10.26 4.63 -8.33
C ALA A 199 -10.59 6.09 -8.67
N LEU A 200 -10.63 6.45 -9.95
CA LEU A 200 -10.84 7.82 -10.45
C LEU A 200 -11.83 7.78 -11.60
N ASP A 201 -13.12 7.97 -11.33
CA ASP A 201 -14.16 7.90 -12.37
C ASP A 201 -15.16 9.06 -12.25
N SER A 202 -16.06 9.21 -13.22
CA SER A 202 -17.08 10.24 -13.23
C SER A 202 -18.40 9.72 -13.83
N CYS A 203 -19.52 10.30 -13.38
CA CYS A 203 -20.89 9.93 -13.74
C CYS A 203 -21.68 11.17 -14.17
N GLU A 204 -22.76 10.99 -14.89
CA GLU A 204 -23.65 12.08 -15.31
C GLU A 204 -24.47 12.64 -14.13
N THR A 205 -24.83 11.78 -13.16
CA THR A 205 -25.71 12.15 -12.05
C THR A 205 -25.15 11.68 -10.70
N VAL A 206 -25.61 12.33 -9.62
CA VAL A 206 -25.31 11.94 -8.24
C VAL A 206 -25.76 10.52 -7.94
N GLU A 207 -26.92 10.10 -8.46
CA GLU A 207 -27.45 8.76 -8.21
C GLU A 207 -26.60 7.69 -8.91
N GLU A 208 -26.13 7.93 -10.13
CA GLU A 208 -25.18 7.03 -10.80
C GLU A 208 -23.88 6.94 -10.02
N ALA A 209 -23.35 8.06 -9.52
CA ALA A 209 -22.12 8.06 -8.70
C ALA A 209 -22.29 7.32 -7.37
N LYS A 210 -23.45 7.42 -6.71
CA LYS A 210 -23.78 6.61 -5.53
C LYS A 210 -23.82 5.12 -5.87
N ASN A 211 -24.49 4.75 -6.97
CA ASN A 211 -24.58 3.36 -7.43
C ASN A 211 -23.20 2.79 -7.75
N LEU A 212 -22.39 3.51 -8.52
CA LEU A 212 -21.03 3.11 -8.85
C LEU A 212 -20.16 2.91 -7.59
N ARG A 213 -20.25 3.85 -6.63
CA ARG A 213 -19.54 3.74 -5.35
C ARG A 213 -19.95 2.48 -4.57
N HIS A 214 -21.25 2.14 -4.53
CA HIS A 214 -21.74 0.92 -3.90
C HIS A 214 -21.23 -0.31 -4.62
N GLN A 215 -21.38 -0.39 -5.94
CA GLN A 215 -20.87 -1.51 -6.74
C GLN A 215 -19.36 -1.72 -6.54
N LEU A 216 -18.56 -0.64 -6.54
CA LEU A 216 -17.11 -0.71 -6.30
C LEU A 216 -16.82 -1.22 -4.88
N SER A 217 -17.52 -0.70 -3.87
CA SER A 217 -17.32 -1.14 -2.49
C SER A 217 -17.66 -2.62 -2.30
N ASP A 218 -18.77 -3.07 -2.87
CA ASP A 218 -19.23 -4.45 -2.76
C ASP A 218 -18.29 -5.40 -3.52
N LEU A 219 -18.03 -5.11 -4.79
CA LEU A 219 -17.13 -5.90 -5.63
C LEU A 219 -15.76 -6.06 -4.98
N LEU A 220 -15.13 -4.98 -4.56
CA LEU A 220 -13.76 -5.01 -4.07
C LEU A 220 -13.66 -5.62 -2.68
N SER A 221 -14.68 -5.44 -1.81
CA SER A 221 -14.72 -6.04 -0.48
C SER A 221 -14.74 -7.57 -0.51
N MET A 222 -15.35 -8.18 -1.53
CA MET A 222 -15.36 -9.64 -1.75
C MET A 222 -13.94 -10.22 -1.92
N ALA A 223 -13.00 -9.40 -2.42
CA ALA A 223 -11.59 -9.76 -2.54
C ALA A 223 -10.72 -9.13 -1.43
N SER A 224 -11.32 -8.68 -0.33
CA SER A 224 -10.65 -8.01 0.79
C SER A 224 -10.01 -6.66 0.43
N PHE A 225 -10.28 -6.10 -0.73
CA PHE A 225 -9.85 -4.75 -1.08
C PHE A 225 -10.85 -3.74 -0.52
N LYS A 226 -10.47 -3.01 0.52
CA LYS A 226 -11.34 -1.99 1.12
C LYS A 226 -11.04 -0.62 0.53
N LEU A 227 -12.05 -0.02 -0.15
CA LEU A 227 -12.01 1.36 -0.59
C LEU A 227 -12.30 2.31 0.57
N ARG A 228 -11.47 3.34 0.68
CA ARG A 228 -11.58 4.44 1.67
C ARG A 228 -11.21 5.77 1.04
N LYS A 229 -11.21 6.83 1.85
CA LYS A 229 -10.87 8.19 1.43
C LYS A 229 -11.70 8.67 0.24
N TRP A 230 -12.98 8.29 0.24
CA TRP A 230 -13.90 8.73 -0.77
C TRP A 230 -13.94 10.26 -0.87
N SER A 231 -13.76 10.78 -2.08
CA SER A 231 -13.70 12.22 -2.37
C SER A 231 -14.39 12.56 -3.68
N PRO A 232 -15.70 12.75 -3.67
CA PRO A 232 -16.43 13.29 -4.81
C PRO A 232 -16.39 14.82 -4.82
N ASN A 233 -16.68 15.43 -5.98
CA ASN A 233 -16.95 16.87 -6.07
C ASN A 233 -18.38 17.23 -5.58
N GLU A 234 -19.31 16.28 -5.56
CA GLU A 234 -20.68 16.44 -5.05
C GLU A 234 -20.85 15.74 -3.70
N THR A 235 -21.03 16.51 -2.62
CA THR A 235 -21.10 15.98 -1.25
C THR A 235 -22.25 15.00 -1.01
N ALA A 236 -23.33 15.11 -1.76
CA ALA A 236 -24.47 14.19 -1.71
C ALA A 236 -24.09 12.73 -2.00
N VAL A 237 -23.01 12.49 -2.73
CA VAL A 237 -22.49 11.14 -2.98
C VAL A 237 -21.98 10.45 -1.72
N LEU A 238 -21.68 11.21 -0.65
CA LEU A 238 -21.15 10.71 0.63
C LEU A 238 -22.20 10.56 1.74
N GLU A 239 -23.47 10.81 1.50
CA GLU A 239 -24.50 10.86 2.57
C GLU A 239 -24.47 9.63 3.48
N ASP A 240 -24.32 8.43 2.92
CA ASP A 240 -24.30 7.15 3.60
C ASP A 240 -22.90 6.60 3.89
N VAL A 241 -21.83 7.34 3.54
CA VAL A 241 -20.43 6.92 3.79
C VAL A 241 -20.03 7.30 5.21
N PRO A 242 -19.46 6.37 6.02
CA PRO A 242 -18.90 6.69 7.32
C PRO A 242 -17.81 7.78 7.23
N VAL A 243 -17.74 8.67 8.21
CA VAL A 243 -16.80 9.80 8.21
C VAL A 243 -15.34 9.33 8.12
N GLU A 244 -15.01 8.21 8.77
CA GLU A 244 -13.68 7.58 8.75
C GLU A 244 -13.28 7.03 7.37
N ASP A 245 -14.24 6.80 6.47
CA ASP A 245 -13.98 6.32 5.11
C ASP A 245 -14.02 7.47 4.07
N ARG A 246 -14.25 8.73 4.52
CA ARG A 246 -14.17 9.93 3.68
C ARG A 246 -12.75 10.48 3.67
N GLN A 247 -12.38 11.14 2.58
CA GLN A 247 -11.15 11.94 2.53
C GLN A 247 -11.28 13.12 3.51
N PRO A 248 -10.32 13.34 4.43
CA PRO A 248 -10.32 14.55 5.24
C PRO A 248 -10.27 15.78 4.34
N SER A 249 -11.19 16.74 4.56
CA SER A 249 -11.18 18.00 3.84
C SER A 249 -9.88 18.75 4.13
N LEU A 250 -9.11 19.02 3.08
CA LEU A 250 -7.99 19.95 3.17
C LEU A 250 -8.59 21.36 3.19
N GLU A 251 -8.54 22.05 4.33
CA GLU A 251 -8.72 23.49 4.35
C GLU A 251 -7.55 24.10 3.55
N ILE A 252 -7.82 24.50 2.32
CA ILE A 252 -6.90 25.34 1.56
C ILE A 252 -6.90 26.69 2.27
N GLN A 253 -5.93 26.90 3.15
CA GLN A 253 -5.66 28.24 3.65
C GLN A 253 -5.24 29.09 2.43
N GLU A 254 -6.14 29.92 1.95
CA GLU A 254 -5.80 30.98 1.00
C GLU A 254 -4.69 31.82 1.64
N LYS A 255 -3.47 31.63 1.17
CA LYS A 255 -2.40 32.57 1.47
C LYS A 255 -2.85 33.91 0.90
N GLY A 256 -3.23 34.84 1.77
CA GLY A 256 -3.58 36.20 1.37
C GLY A 256 -2.48 36.81 0.46
N PRO A 257 -2.82 37.79 -0.35
CA PRO A 257 -1.90 38.34 -1.33
C PRO A 257 -0.57 38.74 -0.66
N PRO A 258 0.56 38.54 -1.37
CA PRO A 258 1.86 38.85 -0.81
C PRO A 258 1.88 40.30 -0.37
N LYS A 259 2.17 40.55 0.91
CA LYS A 259 2.35 41.92 1.42
C LYS A 259 3.41 42.60 0.57
N SER A 260 3.01 43.68 -0.13
CA SER A 260 3.94 44.56 -0.83
C SER A 260 5.02 45.02 0.16
N ARG A 261 6.28 44.76 -0.17
CA ARG A 261 7.42 45.28 0.58
C ARG A 261 7.44 46.81 0.40
N PRO A 262 7.75 47.57 1.46
CA PRO A 262 7.91 49.00 1.40
C PRO A 262 9.10 49.44 0.55
#